data_18eb7901258ffe9e90dca6a39b1aaf12
#
_entry.id   18eb7901258ffe9e90dca6a39b1aaf12
#
_cell.length_a   1.000
_cell.length_b   1.000
_cell.length_c   1.000
_cell.angle_alpha   90.00
_cell.angle_beta   90.00
_cell.angle_gamma   90.00
#
_symmetry.space_group_name_H-M   'P 1'
#
loop_
_entity.id
_entity.type
_entity.pdbx_description
1 polymer ?
#
loop_
_entity_poly.entity_id
_entity_poly.type
_entity_poly.pdbx_seq_one_letter_code
_entity_poly.pdbx_strand_id
1 'polypeptide(L)'
;KRFKGLANVVQLVAFESADAADGDQITEIAFDIDDMTPEELGVASDRLRAALGVLDVIQTAQIGKKGRAIIGVRVLCARAAGAEVADLCLSETSTLGVRVTDIRRRILDRHAAATRHGAVKVAERPDGARSAKVESDDLIETQTLIARRAQARVAEAAALEGDDD
;
A
#
# COMPACT_ATOMS: atom_id res chain seq x y z
N LYS A 1 -33.38 -14.82 29.24
CA LYS A 1 -34.12 -14.17 30.35
C LYS A 1 -35.21 -13.31 29.73
N ARG A 2 -36.48 -13.55 30.13
CA ARG A 2 -37.62 -12.70 29.75
C ARG A 2 -37.68 -11.51 30.71
N PHE A 3 -37.67 -10.30 30.21
CA PHE A 3 -37.88 -9.10 31.01
C PHE A 3 -39.37 -8.81 31.08
N LYS A 4 -39.95 -8.69 32.31
CA LYS A 4 -41.37 -8.40 32.53
C LYS A 4 -41.64 -6.95 32.10
N GLY A 5 -42.56 -6.75 31.15
CA GLY A 5 -42.98 -5.41 30.70
C GLY A 5 -42.20 -4.81 29.53
N LEU A 6 -41.23 -5.59 28.95
CA LEU A 6 -40.54 -5.18 27.73
C LEU A 6 -40.80 -6.21 26.61
N ALA A 7 -41.11 -5.71 25.43
CA ALA A 7 -41.28 -6.58 24.26
C ALA A 7 -39.92 -7.23 23.93
N ASN A 8 -39.89 -8.57 23.88
CA ASN A 8 -38.73 -9.33 23.42
C ASN A 8 -38.70 -9.29 21.87
N VAL A 9 -38.37 -8.15 21.30
CA VAL A 9 -38.21 -7.97 19.86
C VAL A 9 -36.76 -7.65 19.53
N VAL A 10 -36.21 -8.34 18.55
CA VAL A 10 -34.98 -7.96 17.87
C VAL A 10 -35.39 -7.19 16.63
N GLN A 11 -35.09 -5.91 16.59
CA GLN A 11 -35.26 -5.12 15.38
C GLN A 11 -33.97 -5.20 14.57
N LEU A 12 -34.04 -5.84 13.40
CA LEU A 12 -32.97 -5.92 12.45
C LEU A 12 -33.21 -4.83 11.38
N VAL A 13 -32.36 -3.83 11.36
CA VAL A 13 -32.41 -2.80 10.31
C VAL A 13 -31.26 -3.09 9.35
N ALA A 14 -31.59 -3.55 8.16
CA ALA A 14 -30.65 -3.67 7.07
C ALA A 14 -30.62 -2.33 6.33
N PHE A 15 -29.45 -1.74 6.23
CA PHE A 15 -29.20 -0.59 5.35
C PHE A 15 -28.53 -1.10 4.10
N GLU A 16 -29.13 -0.84 2.94
CA GLU A 16 -28.36 -0.84 1.70
C GLU A 16 -27.49 0.41 1.74
N SER A 17 -26.18 0.22 1.88
CA SER A 17 -25.23 1.28 1.61
C SER A 17 -25.38 1.60 0.12
N ALA A 18 -25.88 2.79 -0.20
CA ALA A 18 -25.66 3.32 -1.53
C ALA A 18 -24.14 3.30 -1.73
N ASP A 19 -23.67 2.55 -2.70
CA ASP A 19 -22.26 2.46 -3.06
C ASP A 19 -21.72 3.87 -3.23
N ALA A 20 -21.10 4.39 -2.20
CA ALA A 20 -20.16 5.49 -2.35
C ALA A 20 -19.13 4.95 -3.34
N ALA A 21 -19.00 5.61 -4.48
CA ALA A 21 -18.16 5.27 -5.62
C ALA A 21 -16.98 4.40 -5.17
N ASP A 22 -16.95 3.18 -5.66
CA ASP A 22 -16.12 2.08 -5.18
C ASP A 22 -14.65 2.52 -5.20
N GLY A 23 -14.24 3.19 -4.10
CA GLY A 23 -12.87 3.63 -3.94
C GLY A 23 -12.02 2.38 -3.91
N ASP A 24 -10.87 2.41 -4.55
CA ASP A 24 -9.92 1.33 -4.57
C ASP A 24 -9.74 0.73 -3.16
N GLN A 25 -10.10 -0.54 -3.00
CA GLN A 25 -10.05 -1.26 -1.74
C GLN A 25 -8.86 -2.21 -1.75
N ILE A 26 -8.07 -2.15 -0.70
CA ILE A 26 -6.97 -3.07 -0.45
C ILE A 26 -7.09 -3.64 0.95
N THR A 27 -6.32 -4.71 1.21
CA THR A 27 -6.18 -5.27 2.55
C THR A 27 -4.81 -4.90 3.13
N GLU A 28 -4.80 -4.43 4.37
CA GLU A 28 -3.61 -4.28 5.19
C GLU A 28 -3.51 -5.45 6.17
N ILE A 29 -2.36 -6.11 6.18
CA ILE A 29 -2.00 -7.15 7.13
C ILE A 29 -0.86 -6.61 7.98
N ALA A 30 -1.06 -6.56 9.30
CA ALA A 30 -0.10 -5.97 10.23
C ALA A 30 0.25 -6.94 11.36
N PHE A 31 1.53 -7.02 11.69
CA PHE A 31 2.06 -7.83 12.79
C PHE A 31 3.36 -7.24 13.33
N ASP A 32 3.83 -7.77 14.46
CA ASP A 32 5.02 -7.28 15.14
C ASP A 32 5.98 -8.46 15.38
N ILE A 33 7.27 -8.23 15.19
CA ILE A 33 8.35 -9.22 15.33
C ILE A 33 9.33 -8.73 16.39
N ASP A 34 9.65 -9.60 17.38
CA ASP A 34 10.64 -9.30 18.44
C ASP A 34 11.72 -10.39 18.58
N ASP A 35 11.68 -11.43 17.76
CA ASP A 35 12.50 -12.63 17.89
C ASP A 35 13.12 -13.16 16.58
N MET A 36 13.07 -12.37 15.49
CA MET A 36 13.78 -12.69 14.24
C MET A 36 15.04 -11.85 14.09
N THR A 37 16.07 -12.42 13.49
CA THR A 37 17.25 -11.67 13.06
C THR A 37 16.92 -10.75 11.88
N PRO A 38 17.69 -9.66 11.67
CA PRO A 38 17.49 -8.80 10.49
C PRO A 38 17.60 -9.55 9.16
N GLU A 39 18.47 -10.56 9.06
CA GLU A 39 18.64 -11.38 7.86
C GLU A 39 17.39 -12.23 7.60
N GLU A 40 16.85 -12.92 8.62
CA GLU A 40 15.62 -13.71 8.50
C GLU A 40 14.44 -12.83 8.08
N LEU A 41 14.29 -11.67 8.72
CA LEU A 41 13.22 -10.71 8.37
C LEU A 41 13.42 -10.13 6.96
N GLY A 42 14.67 -9.93 6.53
CA GLY A 42 15.01 -9.53 5.17
C GLY A 42 14.51 -10.54 4.14
N VAL A 43 14.85 -11.81 4.31
CA VAL A 43 14.39 -12.92 3.44
C VAL A 43 12.87 -13.02 3.42
N ALA A 44 12.23 -13.00 4.59
CA ALA A 44 10.77 -13.03 4.70
C ALA A 44 10.12 -11.87 3.94
N SER A 45 10.65 -10.66 4.10
CA SER A 45 10.13 -9.46 3.44
C SER A 45 10.26 -9.52 1.92
N ASP A 46 11.36 -10.07 1.40
CA ASP A 46 11.56 -10.22 -0.05
C ASP A 46 10.59 -11.26 -0.63
N ARG A 47 10.34 -12.36 0.07
CA ARG A 47 9.33 -13.35 -0.31
C ARG A 47 7.92 -12.77 -0.30
N LEU A 48 7.59 -11.99 0.74
CA LEU A 48 6.30 -11.30 0.81
C LEU A 48 6.14 -10.31 -0.34
N ARG A 49 7.17 -9.52 -0.68
CA ARG A 49 7.13 -8.57 -1.82
C ARG A 49 6.94 -9.27 -3.16
N ALA A 50 7.50 -10.46 -3.31
CA ALA A 50 7.39 -11.25 -4.54
C ALA A 50 6.06 -11.99 -4.68
N ALA A 51 5.23 -12.04 -3.63
CA ALA A 51 3.97 -12.77 -3.64
C ALA A 51 2.91 -12.06 -4.50
N LEU A 52 2.09 -12.85 -5.19
CA LEU A 52 1.04 -12.35 -6.06
C LEU A 52 0.03 -11.49 -5.28
N GLY A 53 -0.25 -10.32 -5.80
CA GLY A 53 -1.22 -9.39 -5.21
C GLY A 53 -0.67 -8.53 -4.07
N VAL A 54 0.57 -8.73 -3.62
CA VAL A 54 1.24 -7.82 -2.68
C VAL A 54 1.60 -6.52 -3.41
N LEU A 55 1.27 -5.40 -2.79
CA LEU A 55 1.50 -4.05 -3.30
C LEU A 55 2.72 -3.40 -2.64
N ASP A 56 2.91 -3.66 -1.34
CA ASP A 56 4.04 -3.12 -0.59
C ASP A 56 4.25 -3.90 0.72
N VAL A 57 5.49 -3.90 1.23
CA VAL A 57 5.89 -4.42 2.54
C VAL A 57 6.70 -3.37 3.27
N ILE A 58 6.14 -2.86 4.35
CA ILE A 58 6.69 -1.74 5.13
C ILE A 58 7.15 -2.25 6.49
N GLN A 59 8.38 -1.93 6.87
CA GLN A 59 8.94 -2.24 8.19
C GLN A 59 9.11 -0.94 8.98
N THR A 60 8.78 -0.98 10.28
CA THR A 60 8.89 0.17 11.18
C THR A 60 9.51 -0.26 12.50
N ALA A 61 10.60 0.36 12.91
CA ALA A 61 11.18 0.14 14.23
C ALA A 61 10.27 0.74 15.31
N GLN A 62 9.98 -0.06 16.34
CA GLN A 62 9.07 0.30 17.43
C GLN A 62 9.60 -0.17 18.78
N ILE A 63 9.02 0.33 19.85
CA ILE A 63 9.26 -0.17 21.21
C ILE A 63 7.98 -0.87 21.70
N GLY A 64 8.09 -2.15 21.94
CA GLY A 64 6.99 -2.99 22.42
C GLY A 64 6.92 -3.08 23.95
N LYS A 65 6.19 -4.08 24.44
CA LYS A 65 6.04 -4.36 25.87
C LYS A 65 7.41 -4.54 26.54
N LYS A 66 7.54 -4.07 27.78
CA LYS A 66 8.77 -4.15 28.58
C LYS A 66 9.97 -3.43 27.97
N GLY A 67 9.76 -2.45 27.10
CA GLY A 67 10.82 -1.68 26.47
C GLY A 67 11.63 -2.45 25.41
N ARG A 68 11.12 -3.56 24.87
CA ARG A 68 11.80 -4.33 23.82
C ARG A 68 11.75 -3.60 22.49
N ALA A 69 12.86 -3.60 21.79
CA ALA A 69 12.86 -3.21 20.38
C ALA A 69 12.13 -4.28 19.57
N ILE A 70 11.20 -3.86 18.74
CA ILE A 70 10.42 -4.71 17.85
C ILE A 70 10.36 -4.11 16.45
N ILE A 71 10.08 -4.92 15.44
CA ILE A 71 9.80 -4.46 14.09
C ILE A 71 8.32 -4.70 13.80
N GLY A 72 7.59 -3.61 13.62
CA GLY A 72 6.24 -3.67 13.07
C GLY A 72 6.30 -3.85 11.56
N VAL A 73 5.59 -4.85 11.04
CA VAL A 73 5.48 -5.14 9.61
C VAL A 73 4.05 -4.86 9.17
N ARG A 74 3.92 -4.14 8.04
CA ARG A 74 2.66 -3.95 7.34
C ARG A 74 2.80 -4.42 5.91
N VAL A 75 1.91 -5.30 5.49
CA VAL A 75 1.81 -5.78 4.12
C VAL A 75 0.53 -5.24 3.52
N LEU A 76 0.66 -4.51 2.43
CA LEU A 76 -0.48 -4.03 1.65
C LEU A 76 -0.68 -4.99 0.48
N CYS A 77 -1.89 -5.47 0.27
CA CYS A 77 -2.19 -6.38 -0.82
C CYS A 77 -3.57 -6.10 -1.45
N ALA A 78 -3.76 -6.62 -2.66
CA ALA A 78 -5.06 -6.64 -3.29
C ALA A 78 -6.05 -7.39 -2.38
N ARG A 79 -7.29 -6.90 -2.26
CA ARG A 79 -8.29 -7.48 -1.36
C ARG A 79 -8.51 -8.98 -1.61
N ALA A 80 -8.52 -9.39 -2.88
CA ALA A 80 -8.69 -10.79 -3.27
C ALA A 80 -7.53 -11.71 -2.78
N ALA A 81 -6.34 -11.17 -2.56
CA ALA A 81 -5.17 -11.91 -2.10
C ALA A 81 -5.01 -11.93 -0.56
N GLY A 82 -5.88 -11.21 0.17
CA GLY A 82 -5.71 -10.96 1.61
C GLY A 82 -5.53 -12.23 2.45
N ALA A 83 -6.33 -13.28 2.20
CA ALA A 83 -6.23 -14.52 2.96
C ALA A 83 -4.92 -15.28 2.69
N GLU A 84 -4.55 -15.42 1.41
CA GLU A 84 -3.32 -16.11 1.01
C GLU A 84 -2.05 -15.39 1.51
N VAL A 85 -2.08 -14.05 1.46
CA VAL A 85 -0.96 -13.24 1.97
C VAL A 85 -0.87 -13.29 3.49
N ALA A 86 -2.01 -13.36 4.21
CA ALA A 86 -2.01 -13.56 5.66
C ALA A 86 -1.38 -14.90 6.06
N ASP A 87 -1.74 -15.97 5.35
CA ASP A 87 -1.15 -17.31 5.56
C ASP A 87 0.36 -17.32 5.25
N LEU A 88 0.77 -16.60 4.21
CA LEU A 88 2.18 -16.43 3.87
C LEU A 88 2.94 -15.68 4.98
N CYS A 89 2.37 -14.60 5.54
CA CYS A 89 2.98 -13.90 6.68
C CYS A 89 3.21 -14.82 7.87
N LEU A 90 2.23 -15.68 8.21
CA LEU A 90 2.35 -16.67 9.28
C LEU A 90 3.37 -17.76 8.99
N SER A 91 3.59 -18.11 7.73
CA SER A 91 4.54 -19.14 7.31
C SER A 91 5.98 -18.66 7.22
N GLU A 92 6.19 -17.39 6.83
CA GLU A 92 7.51 -16.82 6.59
C GLU A 92 8.09 -16.08 7.81
N THR A 93 7.30 -15.88 8.87
CA THR A 93 7.75 -15.14 10.06
C THR A 93 7.43 -15.89 11.35
N SER A 94 8.05 -15.47 12.46
CA SER A 94 7.81 -16.01 13.79
C SER A 94 6.51 -15.51 14.43
N THR A 95 5.76 -14.60 13.77
CA THR A 95 4.52 -14.07 14.35
C THR A 95 3.48 -15.17 14.55
N LEU A 96 2.80 -15.14 15.70
CA LEU A 96 1.72 -16.09 16.02
C LEU A 96 0.33 -15.60 15.58
N GLY A 97 0.27 -14.38 15.02
CA GLY A 97 -0.99 -13.82 14.59
C GLY A 97 -0.82 -12.50 13.82
N VAL A 98 -1.71 -12.29 12.89
CA VAL A 98 -1.77 -11.08 12.07
C VAL A 98 -3.08 -10.34 12.28
N ARG A 99 -3.04 -9.01 12.18
CA ARG A 99 -4.22 -8.14 12.13
C ARG A 99 -4.55 -7.87 10.67
N VAL A 100 -5.76 -8.14 10.26
CA VAL A 100 -6.22 -7.97 8.87
C VAL A 100 -7.28 -6.87 8.86
N THR A 101 -7.12 -5.88 8.00
CA THR A 101 -8.03 -4.75 7.88
C THR A 101 -8.23 -4.37 6.41
N ASP A 102 -9.47 -4.34 5.97
CA ASP A 102 -9.81 -3.78 4.67
C ASP A 102 -9.82 -2.26 4.75
N ILE A 103 -9.04 -1.62 3.89
CA ILE A 103 -8.91 -0.16 3.86
C ILE A 103 -9.32 0.39 2.50
N ARG A 104 -9.90 1.60 2.51
CA ARG A 104 -10.20 2.34 1.29
C ARG A 104 -9.07 3.30 0.99
N ARG A 105 -8.71 3.38 -0.30
CA ARG A 105 -7.77 4.39 -0.78
C ARG A 105 -8.50 5.39 -1.66
N ARG A 106 -8.13 6.65 -1.55
CA ARG A 106 -8.45 7.66 -2.54
C ARG A 106 -7.21 7.87 -3.40
N ILE A 107 -7.30 7.54 -4.66
CA ILE A 107 -6.20 7.62 -5.60
C ILE A 107 -6.52 8.76 -6.57
N LEU A 108 -5.49 9.50 -6.96
CA LEU A 108 -5.62 10.48 -8.03
C LEU A 108 -5.71 9.74 -9.37
N ASP A 109 -6.52 10.25 -10.26
CA ASP A 109 -6.51 9.83 -11.65
C ASP A 109 -5.13 10.11 -12.25
N ARG A 110 -4.58 9.09 -12.91
CA ARG A 110 -3.24 9.17 -13.48
C ARG A 110 -3.19 8.40 -14.80
N HIS A 111 -2.45 8.94 -15.73
CA HIS A 111 -2.14 8.28 -17.00
C HIS A 111 -0.63 8.25 -17.22
N ALA A 112 -0.19 7.34 -18.07
CA ALA A 112 1.19 7.26 -18.49
C ALA A 112 1.40 8.13 -19.72
N ALA A 113 2.37 9.04 -19.66
CA ALA A 113 2.85 9.80 -20.79
C ALA A 113 4.23 9.26 -21.20
N ALA A 114 4.40 8.96 -22.48
CA ALA A 114 5.69 8.57 -23.02
C ALA A 114 6.46 9.81 -23.46
N THR A 115 7.64 10.02 -22.91
CA THR A 115 8.54 11.09 -23.36
C THR A 115 9.82 10.49 -23.95
N ARG A 116 10.56 11.29 -24.69
CA ARG A 116 11.92 10.87 -25.18
C ARG A 116 12.92 10.60 -24.06
N HIS A 117 12.57 10.92 -22.81
CA HIS A 117 13.43 10.80 -21.63
C HIS A 117 12.97 9.70 -20.66
N GLY A 118 11.93 8.92 -21.01
CA GLY A 118 11.38 7.83 -20.21
C GLY A 118 9.86 7.93 -20.05
N ALA A 119 9.28 6.91 -19.41
CA ALA A 119 7.86 6.89 -19.07
C ALA A 119 7.59 7.76 -17.84
N VAL A 120 6.56 8.59 -17.92
CA VAL A 120 6.17 9.53 -16.87
C VAL A 120 4.72 9.30 -16.49
N LYS A 121 4.43 9.22 -15.20
CA LYS A 121 3.06 9.23 -14.66
C LYS A 121 2.62 10.67 -14.44
N VAL A 122 1.58 11.08 -15.13
CA VAL A 122 0.93 12.38 -14.94
C VAL A 122 -0.33 12.18 -14.11
N ALA A 123 -0.51 13.00 -13.08
CA ALA A 123 -1.69 12.98 -12.22
C ALA A 123 -2.29 14.38 -12.08
N GLU A 124 -3.62 14.44 -12.10
CA GLU A 124 -4.37 15.66 -11.81
C GLU A 124 -4.62 15.77 -10.30
N ARG A 125 -4.37 16.94 -9.74
CA ARG A 125 -4.59 17.26 -8.33
C ARG A 125 -6.00 17.82 -8.10
N PRO A 126 -6.53 17.77 -6.87
CA PRO A 126 -7.89 18.25 -6.57
C PRO A 126 -8.12 19.75 -6.86
N ASP A 127 -7.05 20.53 -6.97
CA ASP A 127 -7.06 21.95 -7.32
C ASP A 127 -6.93 22.21 -8.85
N GLY A 128 -6.92 21.12 -9.65
CA GLY A 128 -6.72 21.19 -11.10
C GLY A 128 -5.25 21.29 -11.53
N ALA A 129 -4.31 21.39 -10.59
CA ALA A 129 -2.90 21.36 -10.94
C ALA A 129 -2.47 19.96 -11.40
N ARG A 130 -1.57 19.92 -12.39
CA ARG A 130 -1.00 18.67 -12.89
C ARG A 130 0.39 18.44 -12.29
N SER A 131 0.69 17.19 -11.98
CA SER A 131 2.00 16.78 -11.51
C SER A 131 2.47 15.58 -12.29
N ALA A 132 3.75 15.56 -12.64
CA ALA A 132 4.39 14.49 -13.38
C ALA A 132 5.48 13.84 -12.51
N LYS A 133 5.67 12.54 -12.66
CA LYS A 133 6.75 11.79 -12.00
C LYS A 133 7.26 10.72 -12.94
N VAL A 134 8.57 10.75 -13.24
CA VAL A 134 9.23 9.72 -14.03
C VAL A 134 9.30 8.40 -13.25
N GLU A 135 9.22 7.28 -13.96
CA GLU A 135 9.40 5.96 -13.35
C GLU A 135 10.84 5.79 -12.88
N SER A 136 11.01 5.25 -11.66
CA SER A 136 12.34 5.07 -11.07
C SER A 136 13.22 4.13 -11.87
N ASP A 137 12.61 3.11 -12.49
CA ASP A 137 13.32 2.08 -13.26
C ASP A 137 13.98 2.66 -14.51
N ASP A 138 13.39 3.70 -15.11
CA ASP A 138 13.97 4.40 -16.26
C ASP A 138 15.22 5.23 -15.91
N LEU A 139 15.48 5.42 -14.61
CA LEU A 139 16.62 6.20 -14.11
C LEU A 139 17.76 5.35 -13.54
N ILE A 140 17.56 4.04 -13.40
CA ILE A 140 18.51 3.13 -12.71
C ILE A 140 19.89 3.17 -13.35
N GLU A 141 19.98 3.20 -14.69
CA GLU A 141 21.25 3.19 -15.43
C GLU A 141 22.02 4.51 -15.33
N THR A 142 21.37 5.59 -14.88
CA THR A 142 22.03 6.89 -14.73
C THR A 142 22.89 6.93 -13.47
N GLN A 143 24.19 7.06 -13.63
CA GLN A 143 25.19 6.77 -12.59
C GLN A 143 25.12 7.63 -11.32
N THR A 144 24.79 8.93 -11.42
CA THR A 144 24.83 9.82 -10.26
C THR A 144 23.45 10.33 -9.86
N LEU A 145 23.26 10.62 -8.57
CA LEU A 145 22.01 11.20 -8.07
C LEU A 145 21.67 12.53 -8.77
N ILE A 146 22.68 13.38 -9.01
CA ILE A 146 22.49 14.69 -9.65
C ILE A 146 22.00 14.47 -11.10
N ALA A 147 22.61 13.56 -11.84
CA ALA A 147 22.22 13.24 -13.19
C ALA A 147 20.79 12.63 -13.24
N ARG A 148 20.46 11.68 -12.35
CA ARG A 148 19.10 11.13 -12.23
C ARG A 148 18.07 12.22 -11.99
N ARG A 149 18.34 13.13 -11.06
CA ARG A 149 17.44 14.27 -10.76
C ARG A 149 17.31 15.24 -11.95
N ALA A 150 18.38 15.47 -12.70
CA ALA A 150 18.32 16.33 -13.88
C ALA A 150 17.48 15.68 -14.99
N GLN A 151 17.71 14.40 -15.26
CA GLN A 151 16.93 13.63 -16.24
C GLN A 151 15.44 13.57 -15.85
N ALA A 152 15.14 13.29 -14.56
CA ALA A 152 13.77 13.28 -14.06
C ALA A 152 13.05 14.61 -14.33
N ARG A 153 13.68 15.76 -13.99
CA ARG A 153 13.07 17.08 -14.21
C ARG A 153 12.78 17.35 -15.69
N VAL A 154 13.68 16.95 -16.60
CA VAL A 154 13.48 17.13 -18.03
C VAL A 154 12.33 16.28 -18.54
N ALA A 155 12.25 15.01 -18.13
CA ALA A 155 11.14 14.11 -18.48
C ALA A 155 9.78 14.61 -17.95
N GLU A 156 9.75 15.04 -16.69
CA GLU A 156 8.56 15.54 -16.01
C GLU A 156 8.03 16.83 -16.65
N ALA A 157 8.94 17.78 -16.99
CA ALA A 157 8.57 19.01 -17.69
C ALA A 157 8.00 18.71 -19.08
N ALA A 158 8.68 17.85 -19.85
CA ALA A 158 8.21 17.48 -21.18
C ALA A 158 6.83 16.79 -21.17
N ALA A 159 6.53 16.00 -20.14
CA ALA A 159 5.22 15.35 -20.01
C ALA A 159 4.10 16.34 -19.66
N LEU A 160 4.40 17.41 -18.95
CA LEU A 160 3.42 18.46 -18.61
C LEU A 160 3.16 19.41 -19.79
N GLU A 161 4.15 19.66 -20.63
CA GLU A 161 4.03 20.52 -21.82
C GLU A 161 3.35 19.81 -23.00
N GLY A 162 3.54 18.48 -23.14
CA GLY A 162 3.01 17.73 -24.28
C GLY A 162 1.54 17.32 -24.21
N ASP A 163 0.87 17.57 -23.09
CA ASP A 163 -0.54 17.22 -22.86
C ASP A 163 -1.48 18.42 -23.15
N ASP A 164 -0.96 19.57 -23.58
CA ASP A 164 -1.73 20.78 -23.88
C ASP A 164 -2.11 20.90 -25.39
N ASP A 165 -1.83 19.89 -26.22
CA ASP A 165 -2.26 19.74 -27.61
C ASP A 165 -3.37 18.65 -27.73
#